data_b09aade7350d20c2fb037a6993b92ce5
#
_entry.id   b09aade7350d20c2fb037a6993b92ce5
#
_cell.length_a   1.000
_cell.length_b   1.000
_cell.length_c   1.000
_cell.angle_alpha   90.00
_cell.angle_beta   90.00
_cell.angle_gamma   90.00
#
_symmetry.space_group_name_H-M   'P 1'
#
loop_
_entity.id
_entity.type
_entity.pdbx_description
1 polymer ?
#
loop_
_entity_poly.entity_id
_entity_poly.type
_entity_poly.pdbx_seq_one_letter_code
_entity_poly.pdbx_strand_id
1 'polypeptide(L)'
;MKQKFNIINSTCVPLPLENVDTDQIIPARFLKATTREEKYFGDNLFRDWRYNPDGSLNEKFVLNDPKYSGCILVAGKNFGNGSSREHAAWAIAGYGFRVVISSFFADIHKNNELNNFVLPVVVSEGFLAELFKSIENDPKTEVQVDLPRQTVTNKATGKSEHFDINGYKKHCLMNGLDDIDYLLENKDKIEKWEEANK
;
A
#
# COMPACT_ATOMS: atom_id res chain seq x y z
N MET A 1 18.34 -6.30 -1.41
CA MET A 1 17.39 -6.46 -0.30
C MET A 1 16.41 -5.30 -0.32
N LYS A 2 15.14 -5.57 -0.23
CA LYS A 2 14.07 -4.57 -0.12
C LYS A 2 14.10 -3.87 1.25
N GLN A 3 13.49 -2.72 1.37
CA GLN A 3 13.45 -1.98 2.63
C GLN A 3 12.58 -2.72 3.65
N LYS A 4 13.15 -3.02 4.83
CA LYS A 4 12.46 -3.70 5.93
C LYS A 4 11.33 -2.85 6.51
N PHE A 5 10.24 -3.50 6.87
CA PHE A 5 9.17 -2.91 7.67
C PHE A 5 9.40 -3.16 9.16
N ASN A 6 9.18 -2.12 9.93
CA ASN A 6 9.15 -2.22 11.39
C ASN A 6 8.01 -1.32 11.91
N ILE A 7 8.34 -0.14 12.42
CA ILE A 7 7.39 0.89 12.79
C ILE A 7 7.50 2.03 11.78
N ILE A 8 6.38 2.42 11.19
CA ILE A 8 6.28 3.57 10.30
C ILE A 8 5.48 4.65 11.02
N ASN A 9 6.06 5.85 11.12
CA ASN A 9 5.35 7.06 11.53
C ASN A 9 5.37 8.00 10.34
N SER A 10 4.22 8.41 9.87
CA SER A 10 4.11 9.28 8.70
C SER A 10 2.82 10.08 8.73
N THR A 11 2.84 11.24 8.11
CA THR A 11 1.64 11.92 7.66
C THR A 11 0.96 11.11 6.56
N CYS A 12 -0.27 11.47 6.21
CA CYS A 12 -1.12 10.69 5.32
C CYS A 12 -1.63 11.52 4.14
N VAL A 13 -1.84 10.84 3.02
CA VAL A 13 -2.59 11.37 1.88
C VAL A 13 -3.99 10.76 1.91
N PRO A 14 -5.06 11.56 2.10
CA PRO A 14 -6.43 11.04 2.15
C PRO A 14 -7.02 10.92 0.76
N LEU A 15 -7.55 9.74 0.43
CA LEU A 15 -8.32 9.46 -0.78
C LEU A 15 -9.70 8.90 -0.39
N PRO A 16 -10.67 9.74 0.01
CA PRO A 16 -11.97 9.30 0.54
C PRO A 16 -12.93 8.82 -0.56
N LEU A 17 -12.39 8.11 -1.55
CA LEU A 17 -13.14 7.52 -2.65
C LEU A 17 -13.29 6.03 -2.40
N GLU A 18 -14.52 5.54 -2.48
CA GLU A 18 -14.83 4.12 -2.40
C GLU A 18 -14.77 3.47 -3.80
N ASN A 19 -14.61 2.15 -3.80
CA ASN A 19 -14.61 1.35 -5.03
C ASN A 19 -13.56 1.77 -6.05
N VAL A 20 -12.43 2.28 -5.60
CA VAL A 20 -11.31 2.64 -6.50
C VAL A 20 -10.79 1.37 -7.16
N ASP A 21 -10.91 1.30 -8.47
CA ASP A 21 -10.48 0.14 -9.25
C ASP A 21 -9.03 0.25 -9.75
N THR A 22 -8.50 -0.87 -10.22
CA THR A 22 -7.10 -0.94 -10.68
C THR A 22 -6.85 -0.15 -11.97
N ASP A 23 -7.87 0.16 -12.79
CA ASP A 23 -7.73 1.05 -13.96
C ASP A 23 -7.62 2.53 -13.55
N GLN A 24 -8.27 2.89 -12.45
CA GLN A 24 -8.14 4.21 -11.85
C GLN A 24 -6.78 4.38 -11.16
N ILE A 25 -6.27 3.32 -10.52
CA ILE A 25 -4.95 3.33 -9.88
C ILE A 25 -3.86 3.45 -10.96
N ILE A 26 -3.91 2.61 -12.00
CA ILE A 26 -2.98 2.64 -13.15
C ILE A 26 -3.74 2.33 -14.45
N PRO A 27 -3.97 3.32 -15.33
CA PRO A 27 -4.71 3.11 -16.57
C PRO A 27 -4.08 2.07 -17.49
N ALA A 28 -4.92 1.25 -18.13
CA ALA A 28 -4.51 0.10 -18.95
C ALA A 28 -3.46 0.41 -20.02
N ARG A 29 -3.41 1.65 -20.53
CA ARG A 29 -2.41 2.07 -21.52
C ARG A 29 -0.97 1.99 -21.03
N PHE A 30 -0.74 2.03 -19.71
CA PHE A 30 0.59 1.92 -19.09
C PHE A 30 1.04 0.48 -18.84
N LEU A 31 0.16 -0.52 -19.00
CA LEU A 31 0.49 -1.93 -18.79
C LEU A 31 1.37 -2.51 -19.91
N LYS A 32 1.42 -1.85 -21.06
CA LYS A 32 2.25 -2.25 -22.21
C LYS A 32 3.68 -1.73 -22.14
N ALA A 33 4.06 -1.08 -21.04
CA ALA A 33 5.41 -0.58 -20.86
C ALA A 33 6.44 -1.73 -20.88
N THR A 34 7.54 -1.53 -21.58
CA THR A 34 8.66 -2.48 -21.65
C THR A 34 9.63 -2.33 -20.47
N THR A 35 9.44 -1.27 -19.67
CA THR A 35 10.22 -1.03 -18.45
C THR A 35 9.56 -1.66 -17.22
N ARG A 36 10.40 -2.04 -16.23
CA ARG A 36 9.99 -2.42 -14.87
C ARG A 36 10.43 -1.39 -13.83
N GLU A 37 10.82 -0.20 -14.26
CA GLU A 37 11.24 0.86 -13.34
C GLU A 37 10.06 1.32 -12.47
N GLU A 38 10.20 1.18 -11.15
CA GLU A 38 9.18 1.57 -10.17
C GLU A 38 8.76 3.04 -10.36
N LYS A 39 9.73 3.92 -10.65
CA LYS A 39 9.47 5.34 -10.92
C LYS A 39 8.49 5.57 -12.07
N TYR A 40 8.62 4.82 -13.18
CA TYR A 40 7.70 4.95 -14.31
C TYR A 40 6.24 4.72 -13.91
N PHE A 41 6.00 3.66 -13.13
CA PHE A 41 4.64 3.37 -12.65
C PHE A 41 4.17 4.37 -11.62
N GLY A 42 5.04 4.80 -10.71
CA GLY A 42 4.75 5.83 -9.71
C GLY A 42 4.38 7.18 -10.32
N ASP A 43 5.07 7.60 -11.37
CA ASP A 43 4.77 8.84 -12.10
C ASP A 43 3.37 8.78 -12.77
N ASN A 44 2.86 7.57 -13.03
CA ASN A 44 1.55 7.34 -13.64
C ASN A 44 0.47 6.86 -12.66
N LEU A 45 0.75 6.82 -11.35
CA LEU A 45 -0.26 6.55 -10.32
C LEU A 45 -1.41 7.56 -10.43
N PHE A 46 -2.64 7.07 -10.47
CA PHE A 46 -3.86 7.89 -10.63
C PHE A 46 -3.76 8.89 -11.78
N ARG A 47 -3.14 8.50 -12.88
CA ARG A 47 -2.79 9.41 -13.99
C ARG A 47 -3.95 10.26 -14.47
N ASP A 48 -5.13 9.66 -14.66
CA ASP A 48 -6.31 10.33 -15.21
C ASP A 48 -7.01 11.27 -14.20
N TRP A 49 -6.65 11.16 -12.93
CA TRP A 49 -7.12 12.07 -11.91
C TRP A 49 -6.10 13.15 -11.57
N ARG A 50 -4.80 12.80 -11.64
CA ARG A 50 -3.70 13.72 -11.31
C ARG A 50 -3.42 14.75 -12.40
N TYR A 51 -3.81 14.46 -13.62
CA TYR A 51 -3.49 15.32 -14.76
C TYR A 51 -4.74 15.66 -15.57
N ASN A 52 -4.79 16.89 -16.08
CA ASN A 52 -5.79 17.34 -17.02
C ASN A 52 -5.52 16.77 -18.43
N PRO A 53 -6.50 16.82 -19.36
CA PRO A 53 -6.31 16.36 -20.74
C PRO A 53 -5.16 17.05 -21.50
N ASP A 54 -4.80 18.26 -21.15
CA ASP A 54 -3.67 19.01 -21.70
C ASP A 54 -2.31 18.64 -21.10
N GLY A 55 -2.29 17.70 -20.12
CA GLY A 55 -1.09 17.24 -19.43
C GLY A 55 -0.66 18.08 -18.22
N SER A 56 -1.35 19.19 -17.93
CA SER A 56 -1.11 19.96 -16.71
C SER A 56 -1.57 19.22 -15.46
N LEU A 57 -1.02 19.57 -14.31
CA LEU A 57 -1.45 19.00 -13.03
C LEU A 57 -2.87 19.45 -12.68
N ASN A 58 -3.71 18.50 -12.27
CA ASN A 58 -5.00 18.79 -11.66
C ASN A 58 -4.80 19.16 -10.19
N GLU A 59 -4.70 20.43 -9.89
CA GLU A 59 -4.46 20.95 -8.52
C GLU A 59 -5.57 20.59 -7.51
N LYS A 60 -6.75 20.18 -8.03
CA LYS A 60 -7.87 19.75 -7.15
C LYS A 60 -7.74 18.32 -6.66
N PHE A 61 -6.86 17.53 -7.27
CA PHE A 61 -6.69 16.16 -6.85
C PHE A 61 -5.73 16.06 -5.66
N VAL A 62 -6.12 15.31 -4.65
CA VAL A 62 -5.48 15.25 -3.34
C VAL A 62 -3.96 14.92 -3.38
N LEU A 63 -3.50 14.08 -4.33
CA LEU A 63 -2.09 13.75 -4.45
C LEU A 63 -1.24 14.90 -5.03
N ASN A 64 -1.88 15.92 -5.61
CA ASN A 64 -1.21 17.11 -6.13
C ASN A 64 -1.34 18.31 -5.17
N ASP A 65 -2.11 18.18 -4.09
CA ASP A 65 -2.25 19.22 -3.06
C ASP A 65 -1.03 19.18 -2.12
N PRO A 66 -0.18 20.22 -2.10
CA PRO A 66 1.07 20.20 -1.34
C PRO A 66 0.88 20.16 0.19
N LYS A 67 -0.34 20.36 0.68
CA LYS A 67 -0.64 20.23 2.11
C LYS A 67 -0.59 18.78 2.59
N TYR A 68 -0.80 17.80 1.70
CA TYR A 68 -0.74 16.39 2.03
C TYR A 68 0.58 15.78 1.57
N SER A 69 1.18 14.99 2.42
CA SER A 69 2.46 14.34 2.15
C SER A 69 2.58 13.07 3.00
N GLY A 70 3.64 12.31 2.78
CA GLY A 70 3.94 11.11 3.55
C GLY A 70 3.82 9.83 2.74
N CYS A 71 4.13 8.70 3.39
CA CYS A 71 4.16 7.38 2.76
C CYS A 71 2.94 6.50 3.11
N ILE A 72 1.89 7.08 3.66
CA ILE A 72 0.64 6.40 4.00
C ILE A 72 -0.50 6.96 3.14
N LEU A 73 -1.14 6.09 2.34
CA LEU A 73 -2.38 6.40 1.64
C LEU A 73 -3.55 5.93 2.50
N VAL A 74 -4.50 6.80 2.81
CA VAL A 74 -5.76 6.45 3.47
C VAL A 74 -6.85 6.47 2.41
N ALA A 75 -7.34 5.30 2.02
CA ALA A 75 -8.29 5.11 0.94
C ALA A 75 -9.67 4.70 1.46
N GLY A 76 -10.72 5.02 0.70
CA GLY A 76 -12.08 4.58 0.99
C GLY A 76 -12.26 3.07 0.85
N LYS A 77 -13.43 2.56 1.20
CA LYS A 77 -13.80 1.14 1.17
C LYS A 77 -13.66 0.53 -0.24
N ASN A 78 -13.31 -0.76 -0.28
CA ASN A 78 -13.20 -1.57 -1.51
C ASN A 78 -12.12 -1.04 -2.47
N PHE A 79 -10.94 -0.78 -1.92
CA PHE A 79 -9.78 -0.31 -2.68
C PHE A 79 -9.16 -1.43 -3.52
N GLY A 80 -8.78 -1.10 -4.76
CA GLY A 80 -8.09 -2.01 -5.67
C GLY A 80 -9.01 -3.06 -6.31
N ASN A 81 -10.32 -2.79 -6.42
CA ASN A 81 -11.23 -3.70 -7.09
C ASN A 81 -10.95 -3.78 -8.60
N GLY A 82 -11.67 -4.66 -9.32
CA GLY A 82 -11.54 -4.83 -10.77
C GLY A 82 -10.51 -5.87 -11.17
N SER A 83 -9.71 -5.59 -12.19
CA SER A 83 -8.77 -6.55 -12.76
C SER A 83 -7.57 -6.82 -11.87
N SER A 84 -7.07 -8.08 -11.93
CA SER A 84 -5.87 -8.53 -11.19
C SER A 84 -4.58 -7.92 -11.77
N ARG A 85 -4.32 -6.64 -11.49
CA ARG A 85 -3.16 -5.93 -12.04
C ARG A 85 -2.11 -5.69 -10.97
N GLU A 86 -1.02 -6.41 -11.07
CA GLU A 86 0.15 -6.19 -10.21
C GLU A 86 0.75 -4.78 -10.41
N HIS A 87 0.63 -4.24 -11.63
CA HIS A 87 1.07 -2.88 -11.97
C HIS A 87 0.43 -1.79 -11.08
N ALA A 88 -0.78 -2.03 -10.53
CA ALA A 88 -1.40 -1.11 -9.59
C ALA A 88 -0.58 -1.03 -8.29
N ALA A 89 -0.11 -2.16 -7.77
CA ALA A 89 0.78 -2.19 -6.62
C ALA A 89 2.15 -1.57 -6.94
N TRP A 90 2.69 -1.79 -8.15
CA TRP A 90 3.93 -1.11 -8.60
C TRP A 90 3.77 0.39 -8.65
N ALA A 91 2.62 0.90 -9.10
CA ALA A 91 2.36 2.34 -9.16
C ALA A 91 2.28 2.95 -7.75
N ILE A 92 1.64 2.27 -6.80
CA ILE A 92 1.55 2.69 -5.40
C ILE A 92 2.95 2.72 -4.76
N ALA A 93 3.71 1.63 -4.90
CA ALA A 93 5.08 1.53 -4.38
C ALA A 93 6.02 2.56 -5.04
N GLY A 94 5.97 2.68 -6.36
CA GLY A 94 6.80 3.59 -7.14
C GLY A 94 6.53 5.08 -6.90
N TYR A 95 5.31 5.42 -6.46
CA TYR A 95 4.99 6.78 -6.00
C TYR A 95 5.60 7.10 -4.63
N GLY A 96 5.91 6.07 -3.84
CA GLY A 96 6.51 6.20 -2.52
C GLY A 96 5.59 5.82 -1.37
N PHE A 97 4.39 5.32 -1.64
CA PHE A 97 3.55 4.78 -0.58
C PHE A 97 4.09 3.44 -0.07
N ARG A 98 4.16 3.32 1.24
CA ARG A 98 4.58 2.12 1.96
C ARG A 98 3.40 1.40 2.61
N VAL A 99 2.35 2.15 2.93
CA VAL A 99 1.15 1.65 3.61
C VAL A 99 -0.07 2.19 2.88
N VAL A 100 -1.07 1.33 2.71
CA VAL A 100 -2.43 1.73 2.33
C VAL A 100 -3.37 1.31 3.45
N ILE A 101 -4.19 2.24 3.95
CA ILE A 101 -5.19 1.99 4.98
C ILE A 101 -6.57 2.09 4.35
N SER A 102 -7.40 1.06 4.54
CA SER A 102 -8.79 1.04 4.08
C SER A 102 -9.64 0.13 4.98
N SER A 103 -10.95 0.26 4.93
CA SER A 103 -11.83 -0.68 5.64
C SER A 103 -12.06 -2.00 4.90
N PHE A 104 -11.76 -2.05 3.60
CA PHE A 104 -11.83 -3.27 2.78
C PHE A 104 -10.97 -3.14 1.53
N PHE A 105 -10.30 -4.22 1.15
CA PHE A 105 -9.52 -4.35 -0.08
C PHE A 105 -10.07 -5.51 -0.93
N ALA A 106 -9.93 -5.38 -2.23
CA ALA A 106 -10.05 -6.55 -3.11
C ALA A 106 -8.89 -7.53 -2.83
N ASP A 107 -9.19 -8.81 -2.66
CA ASP A 107 -8.22 -9.82 -2.17
C ASP A 107 -6.97 -9.93 -3.02
N ILE A 108 -7.12 -9.93 -4.35
CA ILE A 108 -5.97 -10.03 -5.26
C ILE A 108 -5.09 -8.78 -5.15
N HIS A 109 -5.69 -7.60 -5.09
CA HIS A 109 -4.95 -6.35 -4.96
C HIS A 109 -4.18 -6.29 -3.62
N LYS A 110 -4.83 -6.71 -2.53
CA LYS A 110 -4.19 -6.83 -1.20
C LYS A 110 -2.94 -7.72 -1.25
N ASN A 111 -3.02 -8.86 -1.94
CA ASN A 111 -1.86 -9.75 -2.12
C ASN A 111 -0.78 -9.13 -3.01
N ASN A 112 -1.15 -8.44 -4.09
CA ASN A 112 -0.21 -7.74 -4.95
C ASN A 112 0.53 -6.62 -4.20
N GLU A 113 -0.15 -5.86 -3.33
CA GLU A 113 0.51 -4.88 -2.46
C GLU A 113 1.58 -5.53 -1.58
N LEU A 114 1.24 -6.62 -0.88
CA LEU A 114 2.17 -7.36 -0.02
C LEU A 114 3.40 -7.89 -0.78
N ASN A 115 3.19 -8.39 -2.01
CA ASN A 115 4.28 -8.87 -2.87
C ASN A 115 5.22 -7.74 -3.33
N ASN A 116 4.72 -6.50 -3.35
CA ASN A 116 5.46 -5.32 -3.79
C ASN A 116 5.86 -4.39 -2.63
N PHE A 117 5.96 -4.94 -1.41
CA PHE A 117 6.41 -4.21 -0.23
C PHE A 117 5.57 -2.96 0.09
N VAL A 118 4.28 -3.01 -0.20
CA VAL A 118 3.26 -2.11 0.32
C VAL A 118 2.43 -2.88 1.35
N LEU A 119 2.20 -2.31 2.52
CA LEU A 119 1.44 -2.94 3.60
C LEU A 119 -0.03 -2.50 3.55
N PRO A 120 -0.97 -3.35 3.13
CA PRO A 120 -2.40 -3.08 3.25
C PRO A 120 -2.86 -3.28 4.70
N VAL A 121 -3.39 -2.24 5.30
CA VAL A 121 -3.90 -2.23 6.67
C VAL A 121 -5.43 -2.12 6.64
N VAL A 122 -6.11 -3.18 7.07
CA VAL A 122 -7.57 -3.20 7.17
C VAL A 122 -7.97 -2.70 8.55
N VAL A 123 -8.85 -1.70 8.58
CA VAL A 123 -9.38 -1.09 9.81
C VAL A 123 -10.91 -1.09 9.78
N SER A 124 -11.54 -0.85 10.93
CA SER A 124 -12.98 -0.65 10.98
C SER A 124 -13.41 0.62 10.22
N GLU A 125 -14.65 0.63 9.71
CA GLU A 125 -15.22 1.82 9.06
C GLU A 125 -15.22 3.03 10.01
N GLY A 126 -15.44 2.80 11.30
CA GLY A 126 -15.41 3.84 12.32
C GLY A 126 -14.02 4.46 12.52
N PHE A 127 -12.98 3.63 12.53
CA PHE A 127 -11.60 4.11 12.62
C PHE A 127 -11.17 4.83 11.34
N LEU A 128 -11.57 4.31 10.17
CA LEU A 128 -11.30 4.94 8.88
C LEU A 128 -11.92 6.34 8.79
N ALA A 129 -13.19 6.49 9.20
CA ALA A 129 -13.88 7.78 9.24
C ALA A 129 -13.19 8.77 10.20
N GLU A 130 -12.73 8.28 11.36
CA GLU A 130 -11.96 9.08 12.31
C GLU A 130 -10.62 9.56 11.72
N LEU A 131 -9.91 8.69 11.00
CA LEU A 131 -8.65 9.06 10.31
C LEU A 131 -8.90 10.17 9.29
N PHE A 132 -9.90 10.03 8.42
CA PHE A 132 -10.25 11.07 7.44
C PHE A 132 -10.54 12.40 8.12
N LYS A 133 -11.34 12.39 9.18
CA LYS A 133 -11.67 13.60 9.95
C LYS A 133 -10.43 14.23 10.59
N SER A 134 -9.53 13.42 11.14
CA SER A 134 -8.29 13.94 11.76
C SER A 134 -7.38 14.58 10.71
N ILE A 135 -7.21 13.95 9.52
CA ILE A 135 -6.39 14.46 8.44
C ILE A 135 -6.99 15.72 7.81
N GLU A 136 -8.33 15.80 7.71
CA GLU A 136 -9.03 16.98 7.22
C GLU A 136 -8.84 18.18 8.17
N ASN A 137 -8.92 17.95 9.48
CA ASN A 137 -8.72 18.98 10.50
C ASN A 137 -7.25 19.45 10.58
N ASP A 138 -6.31 18.51 10.46
CA ASP A 138 -4.87 18.80 10.41
C ASP A 138 -4.16 17.88 9.42
N PRO A 139 -3.78 18.39 8.24
CA PRO A 139 -3.02 17.62 7.24
C PRO A 139 -1.68 17.06 7.73
N LYS A 140 -1.16 17.56 8.87
CA LYS A 140 0.06 17.06 9.50
C LYS A 140 -0.21 15.93 10.50
N THR A 141 -1.45 15.47 10.60
CA THR A 141 -1.80 14.30 11.43
C THR A 141 -0.92 13.12 11.06
N GLU A 142 -0.15 12.63 12.04
CA GLU A 142 0.66 11.42 11.88
C GLU A 142 -0.13 10.18 12.26
N VAL A 143 0.15 9.12 11.51
CA VAL A 143 -0.31 7.77 11.81
C VAL A 143 0.90 6.89 12.05
N GLN A 144 0.86 6.10 13.11
CA GLN A 144 1.84 5.06 13.39
C GLN A 144 1.29 3.70 12.96
N VAL A 145 2.07 2.99 12.17
CA VAL A 145 1.81 1.60 11.81
C VAL A 145 2.95 0.74 12.37
N ASP A 146 2.62 -0.10 13.35
CA ASP A 146 3.56 -1.03 14.02
C ASP A 146 3.30 -2.44 13.49
N LEU A 147 4.10 -2.88 12.51
CA LEU A 147 3.96 -4.21 11.93
C LEU A 147 4.28 -5.34 12.91
N PRO A 148 5.34 -5.28 13.75
CA PRO A 148 5.57 -6.26 14.82
C PRO A 148 4.35 -6.51 15.70
N ARG A 149 3.68 -5.44 16.16
CA ARG A 149 2.50 -5.53 17.04
C ARG A 149 1.19 -5.61 16.27
N GLN A 150 1.22 -5.40 14.95
CA GLN A 150 0.03 -5.36 14.09
C GLN A 150 -0.99 -4.32 14.57
N THR A 151 -0.52 -3.12 14.89
CA THR A 151 -1.37 -2.02 15.35
C THR A 151 -1.20 -0.79 14.47
N VAL A 152 -2.31 -0.10 14.24
CA VAL A 152 -2.34 1.21 13.61
C VAL A 152 -2.90 2.22 14.61
N THR A 153 -2.23 3.36 14.78
CA THR A 153 -2.56 4.37 15.77
C THR A 153 -2.71 5.73 15.11
N ASN A 154 -3.86 6.36 15.31
CA ASN A 154 -4.07 7.78 15.01
C ASN A 154 -3.41 8.62 16.10
N LYS A 155 -2.32 9.32 15.77
CA LYS A 155 -1.56 10.10 16.75
C LYS A 155 -2.31 11.34 17.26
N ALA A 156 -3.27 11.86 16.48
CA ALA A 156 -4.05 13.02 16.89
C ALA A 156 -5.03 12.69 18.03
N THR A 157 -5.58 11.48 18.05
CA THR A 157 -6.59 11.03 19.04
C THR A 157 -6.02 10.03 20.05
N GLY A 158 -4.89 9.40 19.75
CA GLY A 158 -4.32 8.29 20.53
C GLY A 158 -5.05 6.96 20.34
N LYS A 159 -6.09 6.91 19.51
CA LYS A 159 -6.83 5.68 19.26
C LYS A 159 -6.03 4.71 18.39
N SER A 160 -6.13 3.43 18.71
CA SER A 160 -5.44 2.36 18.00
C SER A 160 -6.38 1.22 17.66
N GLU A 161 -6.10 0.56 16.51
CA GLU A 161 -6.75 -0.70 16.14
C GLU A 161 -5.71 -1.76 15.79
N HIS A 162 -6.09 -3.03 15.95
CA HIS A 162 -5.32 -4.17 15.49
C HIS A 162 -5.68 -4.47 14.02
N PHE A 163 -4.69 -4.90 13.24
CA PHE A 163 -4.90 -5.39 11.89
C PHE A 163 -4.29 -6.77 11.68
N ASP A 164 -4.91 -7.57 10.82
CA ASP A 164 -4.45 -8.91 10.51
C ASP A 164 -3.54 -8.93 9.27
N ILE A 165 -2.49 -9.72 9.36
CA ILE A 165 -1.60 -10.04 8.25
C ILE A 165 -1.19 -11.51 8.32
N ASN A 166 -1.05 -12.17 7.17
CA ASN A 166 -0.51 -13.51 7.09
C ASN A 166 0.92 -13.56 7.66
N GLY A 167 1.21 -14.52 8.54
CA GLY A 167 2.48 -14.65 9.24
C GLY A 167 3.70 -14.76 8.30
N TYR A 168 3.55 -15.47 7.17
CA TYR A 168 4.58 -15.54 6.14
C TYR A 168 4.87 -14.17 5.51
N LYS A 169 3.84 -13.43 5.09
CA LYS A 169 4.01 -12.10 4.51
C LYS A 169 4.55 -11.09 5.53
N LYS A 170 4.13 -11.19 6.81
CA LYS A 170 4.71 -10.41 7.89
C LYS A 170 6.23 -10.66 8.02
N HIS A 171 6.65 -11.94 8.04
CA HIS A 171 8.06 -12.32 8.09
C HIS A 171 8.83 -11.73 6.90
N CYS A 172 8.32 -11.87 5.68
CA CYS A 172 8.94 -11.33 4.48
C CYS A 172 9.11 -9.80 4.54
N LEU A 173 8.05 -9.06 4.89
CA LEU A 173 8.11 -7.61 5.01
C LEU A 173 9.09 -7.14 6.09
N MET A 174 9.09 -7.78 7.27
CA MET A 174 9.98 -7.43 8.37
C MET A 174 11.46 -7.68 8.05
N ASN A 175 11.75 -8.66 7.21
CA ASN A 175 13.13 -9.03 6.86
C ASN A 175 13.57 -8.51 5.49
N GLY A 176 12.68 -7.91 4.70
CA GLY A 176 12.97 -7.39 3.37
C GLY A 176 13.21 -8.51 2.36
N LEU A 177 12.48 -9.63 2.51
CA LEU A 177 12.58 -10.83 1.68
C LEU A 177 11.44 -10.86 0.66
N ASP A 178 11.75 -11.18 -0.58
CA ASP A 178 10.74 -11.64 -1.52
C ASP A 178 10.47 -13.15 -1.36
N ASP A 179 9.56 -13.68 -2.19
CA ASP A 179 9.17 -15.10 -2.10
C ASP A 179 10.35 -16.04 -2.42
N ILE A 180 11.26 -15.62 -3.29
CA ILE A 180 12.46 -16.40 -3.66
C ILE A 180 13.47 -16.34 -2.51
N ASP A 181 13.72 -15.17 -1.94
CA ASP A 181 14.61 -15.01 -0.78
C ASP A 181 14.15 -15.89 0.38
N TYR A 182 12.85 -15.95 0.64
CA TYR A 182 12.28 -16.81 1.68
C TYR A 182 12.48 -18.31 1.40
N LEU A 183 12.36 -18.74 0.15
CA LEU A 183 12.65 -20.14 -0.22
C LEU A 183 14.13 -20.45 -0.01
N LEU A 184 15.02 -19.55 -0.37
CA LEU A 184 16.46 -19.70 -0.16
C LEU A 184 16.82 -19.78 1.33
N GLU A 185 16.19 -18.99 2.20
CA GLU A 185 16.35 -19.10 3.66
C GLU A 185 15.95 -20.49 4.20
N ASN A 186 15.00 -21.17 3.57
CA ASN A 186 14.51 -22.47 4.01
C ASN A 186 15.07 -23.66 3.20
N LYS A 187 16.06 -23.41 2.33
CA LYS A 187 16.62 -24.44 1.43
C LYS A 187 17.05 -25.70 2.18
N ASP A 188 17.79 -25.58 3.27
CA ASP A 188 18.26 -26.73 4.06
C ASP A 188 17.11 -27.58 4.64
N LYS A 189 15.98 -26.93 4.97
CA LYS A 189 14.79 -27.63 5.47
C LYS A 189 14.09 -28.37 4.35
N ILE A 190 14.05 -27.76 3.15
CA ILE A 190 13.48 -28.38 1.94
C ILE A 190 14.30 -29.62 1.56
N GLU A 191 15.63 -29.50 1.48
CA GLU A 191 16.52 -30.60 1.14
C GLU A 191 16.40 -31.78 2.13
N LYS A 192 16.35 -31.49 3.46
CA LYS A 192 16.13 -32.52 4.47
C LYS A 192 14.78 -33.22 4.32
N TRP A 193 13.74 -32.47 3.99
CA TRP A 193 12.42 -33.05 3.76
C TRP A 193 12.40 -33.95 2.51
N GLU A 194 13.04 -33.51 1.42
CA GLU A 194 13.17 -34.31 0.20
C GLU A 194 13.97 -35.59 0.41
N GLU A 195 15.04 -35.54 1.20
CA GLU A 195 15.84 -36.70 1.56
C GLU A 195 15.04 -37.70 2.40
N ALA A 196 14.22 -37.25 3.33
CA ALA A 196 13.41 -38.06 4.21
C ALA A 196 12.21 -38.71 3.50
N ASN A 197 11.82 -38.25 2.31
CA ASN A 197 10.65 -38.68 1.57
C ASN A 197 11.00 -39.29 0.19
N LYS A 198 12.26 -39.63 -0.04
CA LYS A 198 12.72 -40.46 -1.15
C LYS A 198 12.50 -41.94 -0.84
#